data_3cfe7a5fe2293685c401a772a8a041e6
#
_entry.id   3cfe7a5fe2293685c401a772a8a041e6
#
_cell.length_a   1.000
_cell.length_b   1.000
_cell.length_c   1.000
_cell.angle_alpha   90.00
_cell.angle_beta   90.00
_cell.angle_gamma   90.00
#
_symmetry.space_group_name_H-M   'P 1'
#
loop_
_entity.id
_entity.type
_entity.pdbx_description
1 polymer ?
#
loop_
_entity_poly.entity_id
_entity_poly.type
_entity_poly.pdbx_seq_one_letter_code
_entity_poly.pdbx_strand_id
1 'polypeptide(L)'
;MKAQTLYDKIIELHTIENLTADGRERLVYIDRTVVNEYTSPQAFSLLRENKLQVWRPCATLGTVDHVNSSAPNRTEFPSEENSCTQVKYLLKNGADFNFEVLNNGNPKQGIEHVVMVERGKVLPGMLIGAGDSHTAMYGALGAVAYGIGTSDIYHYLATSTLRYKKLKNMRVCVTGKRGAEVSAKDIILFIVKKLGAGGCTGHCVEFCGPVISDLTAEERLTLCNMAVECAARSSVIAPDEKVFEYLKGKECSPTGKLWDEAVSFWRTLRSDSDAAFDKEETIDITGLEPSVTWGTSPDQNCFISEAIPNPEEIEDPKVRADFERALSYMGLKAGQKIKGLPITHAFIGSCTNSRIEDLRAAAAVLKGKKLAPGVWAMVVPGSTQVRAQAEREGIDKIFKDAGWEWRNSGCSLCLAMNGDILDAQDRCISATNRNFEGRQGVQTRTHLASPQMVALASVKGFIADIREE
;
A
#
# COMPACT_ATOMS: atom_id res chain seq x y z
N MET A 1 34.76 7.68 7.68
CA MET A 1 33.56 8.17 6.94
C MET A 1 32.53 8.59 7.98
N LYS A 2 31.68 9.57 7.67
CA LYS A 2 30.56 9.94 8.58
C LYS A 2 29.57 8.80 8.59
N ALA A 3 29.04 8.46 9.78
CA ALA A 3 28.00 7.45 9.91
C ALA A 3 26.77 7.82 9.09
N GLN A 4 26.16 6.85 8.43
CA GLN A 4 25.05 7.04 7.48
C GLN A 4 23.83 6.20 7.86
N THR A 5 22.64 6.75 7.63
CA THR A 5 21.41 5.98 7.68
C THR A 5 21.29 5.07 6.45
N LEU A 6 20.43 4.07 6.51
CA LEU A 6 20.11 3.22 5.34
C LEU A 6 19.65 4.07 4.14
N TYR A 7 18.78 5.03 4.39
CA TYR A 7 18.33 5.96 3.36
C TYR A 7 19.48 6.76 2.75
N ASP A 8 20.38 7.31 3.57
CA ASP A 8 21.55 8.06 3.07
C ASP A 8 22.44 7.19 2.19
N LYS A 9 22.72 5.94 2.60
CA LYS A 9 23.53 4.99 1.82
C LYS A 9 22.93 4.75 0.44
N ILE A 10 21.62 4.52 0.37
CA ILE A 10 20.94 4.26 -0.91
C ILE A 10 20.96 5.52 -1.79
N ILE A 11 20.68 6.70 -1.24
CA ILE A 11 20.70 7.94 -2.02
C ILE A 11 22.11 8.25 -2.53
N GLU A 12 23.16 8.04 -1.71
CA GLU A 12 24.55 8.24 -2.16
C GLU A 12 24.93 7.31 -3.33
N LEU A 13 24.52 6.04 -3.27
CA LEU A 13 24.75 5.07 -4.34
C LEU A 13 24.11 5.48 -5.68
N HIS A 14 23.02 6.27 -5.62
CA HIS A 14 22.26 6.70 -6.79
C HIS A 14 22.54 8.14 -7.21
N THR A 15 23.35 8.89 -6.44
CA THR A 15 23.67 10.27 -6.75
C THR A 15 24.66 10.34 -7.90
N ILE A 16 24.23 10.95 -9.02
CA ILE A 16 25.07 11.24 -10.17
C ILE A 16 25.83 12.56 -9.95
N GLU A 17 25.08 13.57 -9.48
CA GLU A 17 25.61 14.91 -9.29
C GLU A 17 24.86 15.65 -8.17
N ASN A 18 25.56 16.46 -7.38
CA ASN A 18 24.93 17.42 -6.48
C ASN A 18 24.59 18.69 -7.25
N LEU A 19 23.32 19.04 -7.32
CA LEU A 19 22.83 20.23 -8.04
C LEU A 19 22.94 21.51 -7.20
N THR A 20 23.13 21.36 -5.88
CA THR A 20 23.38 22.47 -4.94
C THR A 20 24.61 22.19 -4.10
N ALA A 21 25.31 23.25 -3.69
CA ALA A 21 26.56 23.13 -2.91
C ALA A 21 26.36 22.43 -1.55
N ASP A 22 25.16 22.50 -0.97
CA ASP A 22 24.80 21.83 0.28
C ASP A 22 24.37 20.37 0.10
N GLY A 23 24.33 19.89 -1.16
CA GLY A 23 23.92 18.53 -1.51
C GLY A 23 22.45 18.21 -1.22
N ARG A 24 21.61 19.23 -1.01
CA ARG A 24 20.16 19.03 -0.77
C ARG A 24 19.41 18.67 -2.04
N GLU A 25 19.81 19.21 -3.17
CA GLU A 25 19.26 18.85 -4.47
C GLU A 25 20.29 18.07 -5.26
N ARG A 26 19.87 16.98 -5.84
CA ARG A 26 20.73 16.00 -6.53
C ARG A 26 20.08 15.55 -7.83
N LEU A 27 20.89 15.22 -8.79
CA LEU A 27 20.51 14.38 -9.90
C LEU A 27 20.74 12.94 -9.47
N VAL A 28 19.69 12.14 -9.42
CA VAL A 28 19.77 10.74 -9.01
C VAL A 28 19.38 9.81 -10.15
N TYR A 29 20.02 8.65 -10.20
CA TYR A 29 19.64 7.55 -11.05
C TYR A 29 18.47 6.77 -10.43
N ILE A 30 17.48 6.41 -11.23
CA ILE A 30 16.34 5.60 -10.81
C ILE A 30 16.43 4.23 -11.47
N ASP A 31 16.41 3.16 -10.67
CA ASP A 31 16.58 1.80 -11.16
C ASP A 31 15.42 1.29 -11.98
N ARG A 32 14.20 1.53 -11.50
CA ARG A 32 12.97 1.03 -12.11
C ARG A 32 11.78 1.94 -11.89
N THR A 33 10.79 1.79 -12.75
CA THR A 33 9.46 2.38 -12.58
C THR A 33 8.37 1.37 -12.95
N VAL A 34 7.19 1.58 -12.39
CA VAL A 34 5.95 1.01 -12.87
C VAL A 34 5.02 2.12 -13.33
N VAL A 35 4.32 1.91 -14.42
CA VAL A 35 3.37 2.84 -15.01
C VAL A 35 2.02 2.15 -15.20
N ASN A 36 0.96 2.90 -15.00
CA ASN A 36 -0.40 2.40 -15.19
C ASN A 36 -1.18 3.28 -16.20
N GLU A 37 -2.37 2.85 -16.53
CA GLU A 37 -3.22 3.49 -17.52
C GLU A 37 -3.76 4.85 -17.09
N TYR A 38 -3.73 5.14 -15.77
CA TYR A 38 -4.30 6.35 -15.20
C TYR A 38 -3.27 7.48 -15.01
N THR A 39 -2.09 7.17 -14.48
CA THR A 39 -1.09 8.19 -14.10
C THR A 39 -0.06 8.50 -15.18
N SER A 40 0.07 7.68 -16.21
CA SER A 40 1.15 7.80 -17.20
C SER A 40 0.81 8.40 -18.57
N PRO A 41 -0.45 8.59 -19.01
CA PRO A 41 -0.77 8.97 -20.38
C PRO A 41 -0.04 10.23 -20.88
N GLN A 42 -0.03 11.30 -20.09
CA GLN A 42 0.57 12.58 -20.45
C GLN A 42 2.10 12.49 -20.59
N ALA A 43 2.76 11.66 -19.76
CA ALA A 43 4.19 11.44 -19.86
C ALA A 43 4.59 10.85 -21.24
N PHE A 44 3.82 9.88 -21.73
CA PHE A 44 4.04 9.29 -23.05
C PHE A 44 3.64 10.22 -24.20
N SER A 45 2.64 11.08 -24.02
CA SER A 45 2.34 12.15 -24.99
C SER A 45 3.53 13.08 -25.17
N LEU A 46 4.12 13.53 -24.06
CA LEU A 46 5.30 14.40 -24.06
C LEU A 46 6.53 13.73 -24.70
N LEU A 47 6.74 12.43 -24.48
CA LEU A 47 7.81 11.69 -25.18
C LEU A 47 7.63 11.76 -26.70
N ARG A 48 6.40 11.53 -27.23
CA ARG A 48 6.10 11.59 -28.65
C ARG A 48 6.30 13.01 -29.22
N GLU A 49 5.75 14.02 -28.56
CA GLU A 49 5.87 15.43 -28.97
C GLU A 49 7.33 15.85 -29.08
N ASN A 50 8.16 15.44 -28.14
CA ASN A 50 9.59 15.75 -28.11
C ASN A 50 10.47 14.74 -28.89
N LYS A 51 9.85 13.74 -29.55
CA LYS A 51 10.55 12.69 -30.33
C LYS A 51 11.59 11.93 -29.49
N LEU A 52 11.32 11.72 -28.21
CA LEU A 52 12.17 10.98 -27.29
C LEU A 52 11.71 9.53 -27.19
N GLN A 53 12.64 8.65 -26.83
CA GLN A 53 12.37 7.23 -26.57
C GLN A 53 12.44 6.95 -25.06
N VAL A 54 11.83 5.85 -24.64
CA VAL A 54 12.09 5.32 -23.30
C VAL A 54 13.53 4.82 -23.24
N TRP A 55 14.34 5.43 -22.38
CA TRP A 55 15.79 5.15 -22.29
C TRP A 55 16.08 3.71 -21.90
N ARG A 56 15.33 3.15 -20.94
CA ARG A 56 15.48 1.78 -20.46
C ARG A 56 14.14 1.04 -20.40
N PRO A 57 13.65 0.52 -21.54
CA PRO A 57 12.39 -0.20 -21.57
C PRO A 57 12.32 -1.40 -20.60
N CYS A 58 13.43 -2.13 -20.42
CA CYS A 58 13.49 -3.28 -19.50
C CYS A 58 13.36 -2.91 -18.01
N ALA A 59 13.60 -1.63 -17.67
CA ALA A 59 13.42 -1.09 -16.32
C ALA A 59 12.02 -0.51 -16.08
N THR A 60 11.17 -0.48 -17.11
CA THR A 60 9.80 0.01 -17.07
C THR A 60 8.83 -1.18 -17.16
N LEU A 61 7.85 -1.22 -16.26
CA LEU A 61 6.74 -2.18 -16.32
C LEU A 61 5.44 -1.40 -16.44
N GLY A 62 4.56 -1.81 -17.35
CA GLY A 62 3.18 -1.33 -17.40
C GLY A 62 2.23 -2.34 -16.78
N THR A 63 1.19 -1.90 -16.09
CA THR A 63 0.09 -2.76 -15.67
C THR A 63 -1.24 -2.01 -15.73
N VAL A 64 -2.31 -2.74 -16.04
CA VAL A 64 -3.69 -2.23 -16.05
C VAL A 64 -4.32 -2.64 -14.71
N ASP A 65 -4.57 -1.69 -13.83
CA ASP A 65 -5.04 -1.99 -12.47
C ASP A 65 -6.02 -0.98 -11.87
N HIS A 66 -6.09 0.26 -12.37
CA HIS A 66 -6.92 1.32 -11.80
C HIS A 66 -8.34 1.35 -12.36
N VAL A 67 -8.48 1.31 -13.69
CA VAL A 67 -9.79 1.46 -14.36
C VAL A 67 -10.34 0.14 -14.90
N ASN A 68 -9.64 -0.97 -14.71
CA ASN A 68 -10.10 -2.27 -15.16
C ASN A 68 -11.19 -2.84 -14.23
N SER A 69 -12.21 -3.44 -14.84
CA SER A 69 -13.26 -4.11 -14.06
C SER A 69 -12.70 -5.27 -13.24
N SER A 70 -13.15 -5.42 -12.00
CA SER A 70 -12.87 -6.58 -11.16
C SER A 70 -13.91 -7.71 -11.35
N ALA A 71 -14.98 -7.48 -12.11
CA ALA A 71 -16.06 -8.45 -12.30
C ALA A 71 -15.55 -9.81 -12.80
N PRO A 72 -16.14 -10.94 -12.34
CA PRO A 72 -15.70 -12.28 -12.74
C PRO A 72 -15.72 -12.52 -14.26
N ASN A 73 -16.64 -11.88 -14.96
CA ASN A 73 -16.84 -11.95 -16.42
C ASN A 73 -16.19 -10.76 -17.17
N ARG A 74 -15.22 -10.08 -16.55
CA ARG A 74 -14.56 -8.94 -17.22
C ARG A 74 -13.98 -9.33 -18.56
N THR A 75 -14.05 -8.40 -19.50
CA THR A 75 -13.40 -8.50 -20.82
C THR A 75 -11.99 -7.90 -20.77
N GLU A 76 -11.25 -8.04 -21.85
CA GLU A 76 -9.91 -7.45 -21.99
C GLU A 76 -9.93 -5.93 -21.80
N PHE A 77 -10.96 -5.26 -22.31
CA PHE A 77 -11.13 -3.82 -22.18
C PHE A 77 -12.34 -3.49 -21.32
N PRO A 78 -12.27 -2.40 -20.52
CA PRO A 78 -13.43 -1.85 -19.83
C PRO A 78 -14.55 -1.48 -20.82
N SER A 79 -15.81 -1.60 -20.37
CA SER A 79 -16.98 -1.18 -21.17
C SER A 79 -17.18 0.34 -21.21
N GLU A 80 -16.66 1.05 -20.23
CA GLU A 80 -16.70 2.51 -20.16
C GLU A 80 -15.66 3.09 -21.13
N GLU A 81 -16.05 4.06 -21.95
CA GLU A 81 -15.27 4.56 -23.09
C GLU A 81 -13.94 5.19 -22.69
N ASN A 82 -13.94 6.04 -21.64
CA ASN A 82 -12.72 6.69 -21.17
C ASN A 82 -11.73 5.66 -20.61
N SER A 83 -12.20 4.75 -19.79
CA SER A 83 -11.40 3.65 -19.22
C SER A 83 -10.83 2.75 -20.32
N CYS A 84 -11.64 2.42 -21.32
CA CYS A 84 -11.22 1.66 -22.50
C CYS A 84 -10.10 2.39 -23.27
N THR A 85 -10.24 3.70 -23.46
CA THR A 85 -9.27 4.54 -24.14
C THR A 85 -7.95 4.58 -23.38
N GLN A 86 -7.98 4.73 -22.04
CA GLN A 86 -6.78 4.73 -21.19
C GLN A 86 -6.03 3.39 -21.29
N VAL A 87 -6.73 2.27 -21.22
CA VAL A 87 -6.12 0.93 -21.34
C VAL A 87 -5.49 0.76 -22.71
N LYS A 88 -6.21 1.07 -23.81
CA LYS A 88 -5.67 1.00 -25.16
C LYS A 88 -4.43 1.87 -25.34
N TYR A 89 -4.42 3.05 -24.71
CA TYR A 89 -3.28 3.96 -24.79
C TYR A 89 -2.06 3.41 -24.07
N LEU A 90 -2.22 2.79 -22.88
CA LEU A 90 -1.12 2.12 -22.19
C LEU A 90 -0.54 0.96 -23.03
N LEU A 91 -1.41 0.12 -23.61
CA LEU A 91 -0.96 -0.98 -24.49
C LEU A 91 -0.19 -0.44 -25.70
N LYS A 92 -0.70 0.62 -26.33
CA LYS A 92 -0.01 1.30 -27.42
C LYS A 92 1.35 1.85 -26.98
N ASN A 93 1.44 2.44 -25.78
CA ASN A 93 2.69 2.93 -25.22
C ASN A 93 3.71 1.80 -25.04
N GLY A 94 3.27 0.64 -24.51
CA GLY A 94 4.13 -0.54 -24.39
C GLY A 94 4.71 -1.00 -25.74
N ALA A 95 3.87 -1.02 -26.76
CA ALA A 95 4.29 -1.41 -28.12
C ALA A 95 5.21 -0.36 -28.76
N ASP A 96 4.85 0.94 -28.70
CA ASP A 96 5.62 2.01 -29.34
C ASP A 96 7.00 2.20 -28.69
N PHE A 97 7.11 2.00 -27.37
CA PHE A 97 8.32 2.23 -26.57
C PHE A 97 9.00 0.95 -26.08
N ASN A 98 8.51 -0.22 -26.53
CA ASN A 98 9.12 -1.53 -26.32
C ASN A 98 9.30 -1.92 -24.84
N PHE A 99 8.30 -1.67 -23.98
CA PHE A 99 8.28 -2.15 -22.60
C PHE A 99 7.10 -3.09 -22.33
N GLU A 100 7.26 -3.98 -21.34
CA GLU A 100 6.24 -4.97 -20.96
C GLU A 100 5.01 -4.29 -20.36
N VAL A 101 3.81 -4.69 -20.82
CA VAL A 101 2.52 -4.27 -20.24
C VAL A 101 1.69 -5.50 -19.87
N LEU A 102 1.24 -5.53 -18.63
CA LEU A 102 0.36 -6.57 -18.07
C LEU A 102 -1.10 -6.10 -18.20
N ASN A 103 -1.79 -6.55 -19.22
CA ASN A 103 -3.21 -6.30 -19.44
C ASN A 103 -4.11 -7.35 -18.77
N ASN A 104 -5.42 -7.18 -18.85
CA ASN A 104 -6.41 -8.06 -18.21
C ASN A 104 -6.32 -9.54 -18.64
N GLY A 105 -5.79 -9.86 -19.80
CA GLY A 105 -5.57 -11.24 -20.28
C GLY A 105 -4.25 -11.86 -19.84
N ASN A 106 -3.36 -11.07 -19.24
CA ASN A 106 -2.04 -11.54 -18.85
C ASN A 106 -2.08 -12.31 -17.53
N PRO A 107 -1.52 -13.54 -17.45
CA PRO A 107 -1.51 -14.35 -16.21
C PRO A 107 -0.69 -13.74 -15.07
N LYS A 108 0.05 -12.65 -15.33
CA LYS A 108 0.84 -11.90 -14.34
C LYS A 108 0.24 -10.53 -14.02
N GLN A 109 -0.97 -10.22 -14.56
CA GLN A 109 -1.64 -8.94 -14.31
C GLN A 109 -2.04 -8.81 -12.84
N GLY A 110 -2.01 -7.60 -12.33
CA GLY A 110 -2.43 -7.25 -10.96
C GLY A 110 -2.10 -5.81 -10.63
N ILE A 111 -2.37 -5.45 -9.39
CA ILE A 111 -2.07 -4.13 -8.84
C ILE A 111 -0.56 -3.87 -8.96
N GLU A 112 -0.17 -2.70 -9.48
CA GLU A 112 1.22 -2.35 -9.76
C GLU A 112 2.17 -2.64 -8.60
N HIS A 113 1.76 -2.30 -7.38
CA HIS A 113 2.58 -2.52 -6.19
C HIS A 113 2.70 -4.00 -5.79
N VAL A 114 1.71 -4.82 -6.14
CA VAL A 114 1.76 -6.27 -5.88
C VAL A 114 2.63 -6.98 -6.92
N VAL A 115 2.42 -6.71 -8.21
CA VAL A 115 3.16 -7.40 -9.29
C VAL A 115 4.65 -7.09 -9.29
N MET A 116 5.04 -5.86 -8.94
CA MET A 116 6.45 -5.48 -8.85
C MET A 116 7.20 -6.31 -7.80
N VAL A 117 6.59 -6.47 -6.63
CA VAL A 117 7.16 -7.22 -5.50
C VAL A 117 7.11 -8.73 -5.76
N GLU A 118 5.98 -9.22 -6.24
CA GLU A 118 5.72 -10.63 -6.51
C GLU A 118 6.68 -11.22 -7.55
N ARG A 119 7.05 -10.42 -8.55
CA ARG A 119 7.97 -10.81 -9.61
C ARG A 119 9.46 -10.61 -9.24
N GLY A 120 9.78 -10.08 -8.06
CA GLY A 120 11.16 -9.76 -7.69
C GLY A 120 11.74 -8.58 -8.49
N LYS A 121 10.89 -7.66 -8.97
CA LYS A 121 11.32 -6.44 -9.63
C LYS A 121 11.75 -5.34 -8.63
N VAL A 122 11.47 -5.52 -7.36
CA VAL A 122 11.95 -4.68 -6.25
C VAL A 122 13.01 -5.46 -5.48
N LEU A 123 14.22 -4.91 -5.43
CA LEU A 123 15.36 -5.52 -4.72
C LEU A 123 15.93 -4.54 -3.70
N PRO A 124 16.53 -5.03 -2.60
CA PRO A 124 17.18 -4.17 -1.61
C PRO A 124 18.23 -3.24 -2.24
N GLY A 125 18.26 -2.00 -1.80
CA GLY A 125 19.18 -0.98 -2.27
C GLY A 125 18.74 -0.23 -3.52
N MET A 126 17.63 -0.59 -4.17
CA MET A 126 17.10 0.14 -5.33
C MET A 126 16.50 1.48 -4.95
N LEU A 127 16.55 2.43 -5.91
CA LEU A 127 15.80 3.68 -5.89
C LEU A 127 14.69 3.62 -6.97
N ILE A 128 13.42 3.74 -6.56
CA ILE A 128 12.26 3.51 -7.43
C ILE A 128 11.29 4.69 -7.36
N GLY A 129 10.84 5.17 -8.51
CA GLY A 129 9.79 6.18 -8.63
C GLY A 129 8.62 5.64 -9.45
N ALA A 130 7.39 5.89 -9.01
CA ALA A 130 6.17 5.52 -9.75
C ALA A 130 5.06 6.55 -9.55
N GLY A 131 4.04 6.51 -10.39
CA GLY A 131 2.95 7.50 -10.42
C GLY A 131 1.95 7.41 -9.28
N ASP A 132 2.08 6.45 -8.36
CA ASP A 132 1.19 6.24 -7.23
C ASP A 132 1.88 6.57 -5.89
N SER A 133 1.13 7.14 -4.95
CA SER A 133 1.65 7.56 -3.65
C SER A 133 2.10 6.39 -2.76
N HIS A 134 1.52 5.18 -2.93
CA HIS A 134 1.87 3.99 -2.14
C HIS A 134 3.13 3.26 -2.63
N THR A 135 3.86 3.84 -3.59
CA THR A 135 5.18 3.36 -4.03
C THR A 135 6.16 3.20 -2.86
N ALA A 136 6.01 3.99 -1.79
CA ALA A 136 6.78 3.86 -0.54
C ALA A 136 6.74 2.44 0.06
N MET A 137 5.74 1.62 -0.26
CA MET A 137 5.60 0.24 0.17
C MET A 137 6.82 -0.62 -0.17
N TYR A 138 7.56 -0.32 -1.24
CA TYR A 138 8.75 -1.08 -1.63
C TYR A 138 9.88 -0.99 -0.63
N GLY A 139 9.84 -0.01 0.27
CA GLY A 139 10.78 0.11 1.39
C GLY A 139 10.76 -1.07 2.35
N ALA A 140 9.70 -1.84 2.40
CA ALA A 140 9.61 -3.09 3.15
C ALA A 140 10.69 -4.13 2.74
N LEU A 141 11.16 -4.04 1.50
CA LEU A 141 12.21 -4.91 0.95
C LEU A 141 13.59 -4.22 0.95
N GLY A 142 13.74 -3.07 1.62
CA GLY A 142 15.02 -2.36 1.70
C GLY A 142 15.33 -1.51 0.47
N ALA A 143 14.33 -1.14 -0.34
CA ALA A 143 14.45 -0.15 -1.40
C ALA A 143 14.02 1.24 -0.90
N VAL A 144 14.55 2.31 -1.47
CA VAL A 144 13.96 3.65 -1.31
C VAL A 144 13.02 3.91 -2.47
N ALA A 145 11.75 4.16 -2.16
CA ALA A 145 10.75 4.31 -3.20
C ALA A 145 9.74 5.41 -2.84
N TYR A 146 9.26 6.14 -3.85
CA TYR A 146 8.35 7.26 -3.63
C TYR A 146 7.48 7.57 -4.84
N GLY A 147 6.31 8.13 -4.57
CA GLY A 147 5.42 8.62 -5.62
C GLY A 147 5.99 9.83 -6.34
N ILE A 148 5.89 9.88 -7.67
CA ILE A 148 6.36 10.97 -8.53
C ILE A 148 5.22 11.50 -9.42
N GLY A 149 5.33 12.77 -9.80
CA GLY A 149 4.36 13.40 -10.69
C GLY A 149 4.57 13.00 -12.15
N THR A 150 3.57 13.29 -12.99
CA THR A 150 3.60 12.95 -14.43
C THR A 150 4.81 13.56 -15.16
N SER A 151 5.23 14.78 -14.80
CA SER A 151 6.44 15.41 -15.36
C SER A 151 7.72 14.67 -14.98
N ASP A 152 7.78 14.14 -13.76
CA ASP A 152 8.90 13.32 -13.30
C ASP A 152 8.90 11.95 -14.01
N ILE A 153 7.71 11.35 -14.24
CA ILE A 153 7.57 10.12 -15.04
C ILE A 153 8.14 10.35 -16.45
N TYR A 154 7.75 11.44 -17.10
CA TYR A 154 8.27 11.81 -18.42
C TYR A 154 9.80 11.93 -18.41
N HIS A 155 10.35 12.68 -17.44
CA HIS A 155 11.80 12.87 -17.29
C HIS A 155 12.51 11.53 -17.07
N TYR A 156 12.00 10.70 -16.13
CA TYR A 156 12.54 9.37 -15.86
C TYR A 156 12.55 8.49 -17.12
N LEU A 157 11.42 8.41 -17.82
CA LEU A 157 11.31 7.56 -19.01
C LEU A 157 12.33 7.95 -20.09
N ALA A 158 12.60 9.25 -20.23
CA ALA A 158 13.58 9.76 -21.19
C ALA A 158 15.04 9.56 -20.78
N THR A 159 15.35 9.52 -19.48
CA THR A 159 16.73 9.66 -18.97
C THR A 159 17.16 8.65 -17.92
N SER A 160 16.23 7.92 -17.31
CA SER A 160 16.41 7.13 -16.08
C SER A 160 16.94 7.93 -14.88
N THR A 161 16.78 9.25 -14.90
CA THR A 161 17.21 10.14 -13.81
C THR A 161 16.09 11.02 -13.30
N LEU A 162 16.24 11.56 -12.10
CA LEU A 162 15.35 12.58 -11.55
C LEU A 162 16.14 13.64 -10.78
N ARG A 163 15.64 14.88 -10.82
CA ARG A 163 16.02 15.89 -9.85
C ARG A 163 15.37 15.54 -8.53
N TYR A 164 16.17 15.31 -7.51
CA TYR A 164 15.73 14.82 -6.22
C TYR A 164 16.09 15.78 -5.10
N LYS A 165 15.10 16.15 -4.30
CA LYS A 165 15.33 16.90 -3.06
C LYS A 165 15.47 15.90 -1.92
N LYS A 166 16.66 15.84 -1.32
CA LYS A 166 16.99 14.94 -0.23
C LYS A 166 16.02 15.13 0.93
N LEU A 167 15.42 14.03 1.41
CA LEU A 167 14.53 14.02 2.55
C LEU A 167 15.33 14.06 3.86
N LYS A 168 14.67 14.44 4.93
CA LYS A 168 15.16 14.25 6.29
C LYS A 168 15.04 12.79 6.71
N ASN A 169 15.89 12.35 7.62
CA ASN A 169 15.86 11.02 8.19
C ASN A 169 14.96 10.98 9.43
N MET A 170 13.99 10.08 9.46
CA MET A 170 13.19 9.82 10.65
C MET A 170 13.28 8.33 11.01
N ARG A 171 13.48 8.03 12.30
CA ARG A 171 13.45 6.65 12.82
C ARG A 171 12.22 6.43 13.67
N VAL A 172 11.48 5.35 13.39
CA VAL A 172 10.37 4.87 14.22
C VAL A 172 10.72 3.49 14.73
N CYS A 173 11.07 3.41 16.02
CA CYS A 173 11.42 2.16 16.68
C CYS A 173 10.16 1.58 17.35
N VAL A 174 9.72 0.39 16.91
CA VAL A 174 8.54 -0.27 17.45
C VAL A 174 8.98 -1.35 18.43
N THR A 175 8.56 -1.22 19.68
CA THR A 175 8.91 -2.08 20.82
C THR A 175 7.67 -2.70 21.44
N GLY A 176 7.86 -3.54 22.46
CA GLY A 176 6.79 -4.21 23.18
C GLY A 176 6.49 -5.60 22.63
N LYS A 177 5.36 -6.16 23.07
CA LYS A 177 4.92 -7.50 22.68
C LYS A 177 3.63 -7.42 21.89
N ARG A 178 3.66 -7.98 20.66
CA ARG A 178 2.49 -8.12 19.80
C ARG A 178 1.52 -9.16 20.36
N GLY A 179 0.23 -8.80 20.46
CA GLY A 179 -0.85 -9.74 20.76
C GLY A 179 -1.11 -10.70 19.59
N ALA A 180 -1.67 -11.88 19.87
CA ALA A 180 -1.92 -12.90 18.83
C ALA A 180 -2.87 -12.42 17.72
N GLU A 181 -3.87 -11.62 18.09
CA GLU A 181 -4.90 -11.12 17.18
C GLU A 181 -4.58 -9.72 16.59
N VAL A 182 -3.38 -9.22 16.84
CA VAL A 182 -2.90 -7.93 16.32
C VAL A 182 -2.18 -8.15 15.00
N SER A 183 -2.68 -7.56 13.94
CA SER A 183 -2.08 -7.59 12.60
C SER A 183 -1.11 -6.44 12.36
N ALA A 184 -0.33 -6.51 11.27
CA ALA A 184 0.49 -5.38 10.83
C ALA A 184 -0.35 -4.14 10.49
N LYS A 185 -1.62 -4.33 10.07
CA LYS A 185 -2.57 -3.25 9.85
C LYS A 185 -2.90 -2.50 11.13
N ASP A 186 -3.09 -3.20 12.24
CA ASP A 186 -3.37 -2.59 13.54
C ASP A 186 -2.14 -1.81 14.04
N ILE A 187 -0.94 -2.36 13.83
CA ILE A 187 0.32 -1.68 14.19
C ILE A 187 0.46 -0.37 13.43
N ILE A 188 0.26 -0.36 12.10
CA ILE A 188 0.42 0.86 11.33
C ILE A 188 -0.70 1.87 11.60
N LEU A 189 -1.94 1.44 11.81
CA LEU A 189 -3.03 2.33 12.23
C LEU A 189 -2.71 3.01 13.57
N PHE A 190 -2.13 2.27 14.52
CA PHE A 190 -1.70 2.85 15.79
C PHE A 190 -0.54 3.84 15.62
N ILE A 191 0.44 3.52 14.76
CA ILE A 191 1.54 4.45 14.44
C ILE A 191 0.98 5.74 13.81
N VAL A 192 0.06 5.61 12.85
CA VAL A 192 -0.59 6.75 12.18
C VAL A 192 -1.38 7.60 13.20
N LYS A 193 -2.13 6.96 14.12
CA LYS A 193 -2.82 7.66 15.21
C LYS A 193 -1.85 8.44 16.12
N LYS A 194 -0.69 7.85 16.45
CA LYS A 194 0.31 8.47 17.34
C LYS A 194 1.05 9.63 16.69
N LEU A 195 1.39 9.51 15.42
CA LEU A 195 2.16 10.52 14.69
C LEU A 195 1.27 11.62 14.07
N GLY A 196 -0.01 11.28 13.81
CA GLY A 196 -0.95 12.12 13.07
C GLY A 196 -0.70 12.11 11.55
N ALA A 197 -1.68 12.59 10.78
CA ALA A 197 -1.64 12.61 9.32
C ALA A 197 -0.48 13.42 8.70
N GLY A 198 0.15 14.33 9.47
CA GLY A 198 1.29 15.16 9.03
C GLY A 198 2.63 14.84 9.70
N GLY A 199 2.67 13.85 10.60
CA GLY A 199 3.79 13.63 11.52
C GLY A 199 5.14 13.29 10.90
N CYS A 200 5.14 12.80 9.65
CA CYS A 200 6.33 12.40 8.89
C CYS A 200 6.59 13.30 7.66
N THR A 201 5.96 14.48 7.58
CA THR A 201 6.11 15.38 6.43
C THR A 201 7.58 15.70 6.15
N GLY A 202 8.01 15.47 4.90
CA GLY A 202 9.37 15.76 4.44
C GLY A 202 10.44 14.75 4.87
N HIS A 203 10.03 13.60 5.43
CA HIS A 203 10.95 12.55 5.88
C HIS A 203 10.87 11.28 5.03
N CYS A 204 11.98 10.54 5.02
CA CYS A 204 12.01 9.11 4.80
C CYS A 204 11.99 8.44 6.17
N VAL A 205 11.01 7.54 6.41
CA VAL A 205 10.83 6.87 7.70
C VAL A 205 11.52 5.52 7.69
N GLU A 206 12.50 5.33 8.56
CA GLU A 206 13.10 4.03 8.82
C GLU A 206 12.36 3.36 9.99
N PHE A 207 11.62 2.28 9.70
CA PHE A 207 11.01 1.45 10.74
C PHE A 207 12.00 0.41 11.24
N CYS A 208 12.12 0.29 12.56
CA CYS A 208 13.04 -0.62 13.21
C CYS A 208 12.49 -1.13 14.55
N GLY A 209 13.28 -1.91 15.26
CA GLY A 209 12.94 -2.46 16.55
C GLY A 209 12.51 -3.93 16.51
N PRO A 210 12.39 -4.60 17.68
CA PRO A 210 12.14 -6.03 17.77
C PRO A 210 10.82 -6.44 17.10
N VAL A 211 9.77 -5.64 17.23
CA VAL A 211 8.48 -5.91 16.59
C VAL A 211 8.62 -5.92 15.06
N ILE A 212 9.35 -4.95 14.48
CA ILE A 212 9.54 -4.87 13.02
C ILE A 212 10.37 -6.04 12.51
N SER A 213 11.39 -6.45 13.26
CA SER A 213 12.21 -7.62 12.91
C SER A 213 11.41 -8.92 12.94
N ASP A 214 10.37 -8.99 13.76
CA ASP A 214 9.49 -10.15 13.89
C ASP A 214 8.47 -10.25 12.72
N LEU A 215 8.12 -9.15 12.07
CA LEU A 215 7.19 -9.13 10.95
C LEU A 215 7.72 -9.93 9.76
N THR A 216 6.82 -10.60 9.04
CA THR A 216 7.09 -11.19 7.71
C THR A 216 7.35 -10.11 6.67
N ALA A 217 7.87 -10.46 5.50
CA ALA A 217 8.05 -9.50 4.41
C ALA A 217 6.71 -8.87 4.00
N GLU A 218 5.64 -9.65 3.95
CA GLU A 218 4.29 -9.22 3.59
C GLU A 218 3.69 -8.26 4.62
N GLU A 219 3.90 -8.53 5.90
CA GLU A 219 3.48 -7.62 6.97
C GLU A 219 4.22 -6.28 6.91
N ARG A 220 5.53 -6.31 6.58
CA ARG A 220 6.33 -5.09 6.35
C ARG A 220 5.82 -4.31 5.14
N LEU A 221 5.34 -4.98 4.09
CA LEU A 221 4.72 -4.33 2.94
C LEU A 221 3.46 -3.54 3.36
N THR A 222 2.63 -4.10 4.24
CA THR A 222 1.48 -3.37 4.81
C THR A 222 1.91 -2.14 5.60
N LEU A 223 2.95 -2.27 6.42
CA LEU A 223 3.47 -1.18 7.25
C LEU A 223 4.00 -0.02 6.37
N CYS A 224 4.90 -0.32 5.43
CA CYS A 224 5.48 0.69 4.53
C CYS A 224 4.44 1.28 3.56
N ASN A 225 3.43 0.49 3.13
CA ASN A 225 2.32 0.98 2.31
C ASN A 225 1.61 2.15 2.97
N MET A 226 1.29 2.04 4.24
CA MET A 226 0.52 3.04 4.97
C MET A 226 1.38 4.14 5.63
N ALA A 227 2.69 4.11 5.50
CA ALA A 227 3.55 5.19 6.00
C ALA A 227 3.21 6.55 5.36
N VAL A 228 2.72 6.55 4.13
CA VAL A 228 2.28 7.76 3.43
C VAL A 228 1.07 8.43 4.09
N GLU A 229 0.32 7.71 4.90
CA GLU A 229 -0.83 8.24 5.65
C GLU A 229 -0.40 9.08 6.87
N CYS A 230 0.89 9.03 7.25
CA CYS A 230 1.54 10.01 8.13
C CYS A 230 2.26 11.13 7.35
N ALA A 231 1.98 11.28 6.04
CA ALA A 231 2.70 12.16 5.11
C ALA A 231 4.20 11.84 4.95
N ALA A 232 4.64 10.60 5.23
CA ALA A 232 5.98 10.17 4.85
C ALA A 232 6.12 10.18 3.33
N ARG A 233 7.20 10.76 2.81
CA ARG A 233 7.47 10.74 1.38
C ARG A 233 7.97 9.38 0.90
N SER A 234 8.68 8.67 1.76
CA SER A 234 9.20 7.32 1.58
C SER A 234 9.30 6.63 2.93
N SER A 235 9.40 5.33 2.93
CA SER A 235 9.72 4.54 4.12
C SER A 235 10.70 3.44 3.76
N VAL A 236 11.43 2.91 4.73
CA VAL A 236 12.41 1.85 4.52
C VAL A 236 12.54 0.97 5.76
N ILE A 237 12.80 -0.30 5.55
CA ILE A 237 13.18 -1.28 6.58
C ILE A 237 14.48 -1.94 6.13
N ALA A 238 15.44 -2.05 7.01
CA ALA A 238 16.69 -2.75 6.70
C ALA A 238 16.40 -4.20 6.29
N PRO A 239 16.86 -4.64 5.10
CA PRO A 239 16.59 -5.98 4.63
C PRO A 239 17.32 -7.01 5.50
N ASP A 240 16.66 -8.12 5.76
CA ASP A 240 17.16 -9.25 6.56
C ASP A 240 16.89 -10.59 5.88
N GLU A 241 17.18 -11.67 6.56
CA GLU A 241 17.01 -13.04 6.02
C GLU A 241 15.56 -13.32 5.57
N LYS A 242 14.54 -12.74 6.23
CA LYS A 242 13.13 -12.89 5.80
C LYS A 242 12.89 -12.26 4.44
N VAL A 243 13.49 -11.10 4.18
CA VAL A 243 13.42 -10.43 2.87
C VAL A 243 14.19 -11.23 1.83
N PHE A 244 15.36 -11.76 2.17
CA PHE A 244 16.15 -12.56 1.23
C PHE A 244 15.41 -13.84 0.86
N GLU A 245 14.83 -14.54 1.82
CA GLU A 245 14.01 -15.73 1.56
C GLU A 245 12.78 -15.40 0.70
N TYR A 246 12.09 -14.30 1.00
CA TYR A 246 10.96 -13.82 0.22
C TYR A 246 11.31 -13.56 -1.25
N LEU A 247 12.51 -13.05 -1.53
CA LEU A 247 12.98 -12.72 -2.88
C LEU A 247 13.57 -13.91 -3.63
N LYS A 248 14.02 -14.94 -2.91
CA LYS A 248 14.70 -16.11 -3.50
C LYS A 248 13.80 -16.84 -4.48
N GLY A 249 14.31 -17.05 -5.70
CA GLY A 249 13.60 -17.80 -6.75
C GLY A 249 12.47 -17.03 -7.45
N LYS A 250 12.25 -15.76 -7.16
CA LYS A 250 11.33 -14.94 -7.94
C LYS A 250 11.89 -14.67 -9.33
N GLU A 251 11.00 -14.47 -10.29
CA GLU A 251 11.30 -14.36 -11.72
C GLU A 251 12.43 -13.38 -12.07
N CYS A 252 12.45 -12.22 -11.44
CA CYS A 252 13.43 -11.16 -11.70
C CYS A 252 14.49 -11.03 -10.63
N SER A 253 14.53 -11.93 -9.65
CA SER A 253 15.58 -11.98 -8.64
C SER A 253 16.88 -12.56 -9.21
N PRO A 254 18.04 -12.13 -8.74
CA PRO A 254 19.33 -12.76 -9.11
C PRO A 254 19.34 -14.25 -8.82
N THR A 255 20.15 -15.00 -9.58
CA THR A 255 20.30 -16.46 -9.39
C THR A 255 21.78 -16.85 -9.35
N GLY A 256 22.07 -18.03 -8.76
CA GLY A 256 23.43 -18.57 -8.68
C GLY A 256 24.40 -17.59 -8.01
N LYS A 257 25.59 -17.41 -8.58
CA LYS A 257 26.64 -16.55 -8.05
C LYS A 257 26.18 -15.08 -7.86
N LEU A 258 25.34 -14.57 -8.78
CA LEU A 258 24.78 -13.21 -8.65
C LEU A 258 23.86 -13.07 -7.43
N TRP A 259 23.16 -14.13 -7.05
CA TRP A 259 22.38 -14.15 -5.82
C TRP A 259 23.26 -14.02 -4.59
N ASP A 260 24.37 -14.77 -4.52
CA ASP A 260 25.28 -14.74 -3.38
C ASP A 260 25.97 -13.36 -3.24
N GLU A 261 26.37 -12.78 -4.36
CA GLU A 261 26.92 -11.40 -4.41
C GLU A 261 25.85 -10.36 -3.96
N ALA A 262 24.62 -10.48 -4.44
CA ALA A 262 23.52 -9.61 -4.06
C ALA A 262 23.22 -9.69 -2.56
N VAL A 263 23.07 -10.90 -2.01
CA VAL A 263 22.85 -11.10 -0.56
C VAL A 263 23.99 -10.54 0.27
N SER A 264 25.24 -10.70 -0.17
CA SER A 264 26.40 -10.14 0.51
C SER A 264 26.33 -8.59 0.56
N PHE A 265 25.93 -7.97 -0.54
CA PHE A 265 25.68 -6.53 -0.59
C PHE A 265 24.49 -6.11 0.25
N TRP A 266 23.33 -6.80 0.15
CA TRP A 266 22.12 -6.46 0.87
C TRP A 266 22.30 -6.49 2.39
N ARG A 267 23.15 -7.36 2.92
CA ARG A 267 23.50 -7.40 4.35
C ARG A 267 24.23 -6.16 4.84
N THR A 268 24.81 -5.35 3.94
CA THR A 268 25.41 -4.06 4.29
C THR A 268 24.40 -2.93 4.38
N LEU A 269 23.17 -3.12 3.84
CA LEU A 269 22.12 -2.13 3.77
C LEU A 269 21.38 -2.01 5.11
N ARG A 270 22.00 -1.33 6.04
CA ARG A 270 21.46 -0.97 7.35
C ARG A 270 22.07 0.35 7.80
N SER A 271 21.38 1.07 8.65
CA SER A 271 21.93 2.27 9.28
C SER A 271 23.10 1.92 10.18
N ASP A 272 24.12 2.77 10.18
CA ASP A 272 25.24 2.62 11.08
C ASP A 272 24.79 2.87 12.51
N SER A 273 25.48 2.28 13.50
CA SER A 273 25.06 2.33 14.91
C SER A 273 25.01 3.76 15.47
N ASP A 274 25.86 4.63 14.93
CA ASP A 274 26.03 6.04 15.30
C ASP A 274 25.45 7.00 14.25
N ALA A 275 24.61 6.50 13.33
CA ALA A 275 23.91 7.32 12.36
C ALA A 275 22.92 8.28 13.04
N ALA A 276 22.99 9.55 12.65
CA ALA A 276 22.10 10.58 13.18
C ALA A 276 20.78 10.65 12.38
N PHE A 277 19.67 10.72 13.10
CA PHE A 277 18.35 10.96 12.54
C PHE A 277 17.89 12.37 12.90
N ASP A 278 17.15 13.01 12.00
CA ASP A 278 16.55 14.34 12.24
C ASP A 278 15.37 14.28 13.23
N LYS A 279 14.69 13.13 13.26
CA LYS A 279 13.60 12.84 14.19
C LYS A 279 13.59 11.37 14.58
N GLU A 280 13.33 11.09 15.83
CA GLU A 280 13.21 9.72 16.36
C GLU A 280 11.98 9.57 17.23
N GLU A 281 11.27 8.45 17.06
CA GLU A 281 10.12 8.08 17.86
C GLU A 281 10.25 6.62 18.30
N THR A 282 9.90 6.35 19.55
CA THR A 282 9.79 4.98 20.06
C THR A 282 8.32 4.72 20.41
N ILE A 283 7.77 3.68 19.81
CA ILE A 283 6.36 3.32 19.96
C ILE A 283 6.26 1.93 20.58
N ASP A 284 5.77 1.86 21.81
CA ASP A 284 5.49 0.60 22.50
C ASP A 284 4.07 0.13 22.14
N ILE A 285 3.99 -1.10 21.61
CA ILE A 285 2.72 -1.75 21.25
C ILE A 285 2.25 -2.77 22.30
N THR A 286 2.83 -2.77 23.50
CA THR A 286 2.36 -3.64 24.57
C THR A 286 0.90 -3.32 24.91
N GLY A 287 0.04 -4.35 24.82
CA GLY A 287 -1.40 -4.17 25.03
C GLY A 287 -2.15 -3.56 23.84
N LEU A 288 -1.51 -3.44 22.68
CA LEU A 288 -2.20 -3.04 21.44
C LEU A 288 -3.35 -3.98 21.14
N GLU A 289 -4.49 -3.42 20.81
CA GLU A 289 -5.69 -4.13 20.39
C GLU A 289 -5.97 -3.96 18.89
N PRO A 290 -6.80 -4.83 18.28
CA PRO A 290 -7.32 -4.60 16.95
C PRO A 290 -7.95 -3.20 16.82
N SER A 291 -7.67 -2.52 15.73
CA SER A 291 -8.00 -1.13 15.52
C SER A 291 -8.97 -0.94 14.35
N VAL A 292 -9.86 0.04 14.47
CA VAL A 292 -10.81 0.41 13.41
C VAL A 292 -10.85 1.94 13.30
N THR A 293 -10.86 2.47 12.07
CA THR A 293 -11.08 3.91 11.87
C THR A 293 -12.54 4.27 12.11
N TRP A 294 -12.75 5.36 12.84
CA TRP A 294 -14.09 5.92 13.08
C TRP A 294 -14.38 7.17 12.25
N GLY A 295 -13.34 7.80 11.69
CA GLY A 295 -13.44 9.05 10.95
C GLY A 295 -13.15 8.90 9.46
N THR A 296 -12.72 10.00 8.84
CA THR A 296 -12.47 10.15 7.40
C THR A 296 -10.98 10.21 7.05
N SER A 297 -10.11 9.85 8.00
CA SER A 297 -8.66 9.76 7.84
C SER A 297 -8.13 8.57 8.65
N PRO A 298 -7.04 7.90 8.22
CA PRO A 298 -6.49 6.73 8.92
C PRO A 298 -6.00 7.00 10.35
N ASP A 299 -5.60 8.23 10.68
CA ASP A 299 -5.24 8.65 12.05
C ASP A 299 -6.45 8.74 13.00
N GLN A 300 -7.66 8.91 12.44
CA GLN A 300 -8.92 8.90 13.17
C GLN A 300 -9.38 7.44 13.42
N ASN A 301 -8.64 6.74 14.26
CA ASN A 301 -8.94 5.36 14.65
C ASN A 301 -8.95 5.17 16.15
N CYS A 302 -9.56 4.08 16.61
CA CYS A 302 -9.57 3.67 18.01
C CYS A 302 -9.41 2.15 18.12
N PHE A 303 -9.03 1.69 19.30
CA PHE A 303 -9.08 0.28 19.62
C PHE A 303 -10.54 -0.21 19.63
N ILE A 304 -10.75 -1.45 19.28
CA ILE A 304 -12.11 -2.02 19.20
C ILE A 304 -12.88 -1.96 20.52
N SER A 305 -12.17 -1.94 21.66
CA SER A 305 -12.77 -1.81 23.00
C SER A 305 -13.05 -0.35 23.40
N GLU A 306 -12.38 0.61 22.75
CA GLU A 306 -12.50 2.05 23.06
C GLU A 306 -13.81 2.64 22.53
N ALA A 307 -14.16 3.77 23.11
CA ALA A 307 -15.16 4.68 22.57
C ALA A 307 -14.51 5.69 21.64
N ILE A 308 -15.29 6.23 20.71
CA ILE A 308 -14.87 7.31 19.83
C ILE A 308 -14.53 8.54 20.67
N PRO A 309 -13.35 9.19 20.47
CA PRO A 309 -12.93 10.33 21.24
C PRO A 309 -13.94 11.48 21.23
N ASN A 310 -13.94 12.28 22.31
CA ASN A 310 -14.77 13.48 22.39
C ASN A 310 -14.02 14.68 21.77
N PRO A 311 -14.54 15.33 20.71
CA PRO A 311 -13.92 16.53 20.12
C PRO A 311 -13.71 17.67 21.13
N GLU A 312 -14.54 17.78 22.18
CA GLU A 312 -14.42 18.82 23.21
C GLU A 312 -13.10 18.72 24.00
N GLU A 313 -12.48 17.53 24.05
CA GLU A 313 -11.18 17.30 24.70
C GLU A 313 -9.99 17.74 23.84
N ILE A 314 -10.22 18.14 22.57
CA ILE A 314 -9.18 18.57 21.64
C ILE A 314 -8.95 20.08 21.80
N GLU A 315 -7.73 20.45 22.15
CA GLU A 315 -7.37 21.87 22.38
C GLU A 315 -7.31 22.68 21.09
N ASP A 316 -6.74 22.10 20.00
CA ASP A 316 -6.62 22.80 18.71
C ASP A 316 -7.99 22.94 18.02
N PRO A 317 -8.49 24.17 17.80
CA PRO A 317 -9.81 24.39 17.20
C PRO A 317 -9.95 23.81 15.79
N LYS A 318 -8.86 23.76 15.00
CA LYS A 318 -8.89 23.21 13.65
C LYS A 318 -9.04 21.69 13.70
N VAL A 319 -8.23 21.04 14.52
CA VAL A 319 -8.32 19.59 14.72
C VAL A 319 -9.69 19.21 15.27
N ARG A 320 -10.23 20.00 16.21
CA ARG A 320 -11.59 19.81 16.74
C ARG A 320 -12.65 19.87 15.65
N ALA A 321 -12.60 20.91 14.80
CA ALA A 321 -13.54 21.07 13.69
C ALA A 321 -13.46 19.93 12.68
N ASP A 322 -12.25 19.43 12.39
CA ASP A 322 -12.05 18.28 11.50
C ASP A 322 -12.65 17.00 12.11
N PHE A 323 -12.54 16.80 13.43
CA PHE A 323 -13.19 15.67 14.13
C PHE A 323 -14.70 15.76 14.09
N GLU A 324 -15.27 16.94 14.38
CA GLU A 324 -16.73 17.15 14.33
C GLU A 324 -17.28 16.91 12.92
N ARG A 325 -16.57 17.39 11.89
CA ARG A 325 -16.90 17.13 10.49
C ARG A 325 -16.86 15.64 10.17
N ALA A 326 -15.80 14.94 10.60
CA ALA A 326 -15.65 13.49 10.37
C ALA A 326 -16.78 12.69 11.05
N LEU A 327 -17.13 13.01 12.31
CA LEU A 327 -18.24 12.39 13.02
C LEU A 327 -19.57 12.61 12.30
N SER A 328 -19.82 13.85 11.87
CA SER A 328 -21.02 14.21 11.11
C SER A 328 -21.13 13.40 9.81
N TYR A 329 -20.04 13.35 9.02
CA TYR A 329 -19.99 12.58 7.77
C TYR A 329 -20.20 11.09 8.00
N MET A 330 -19.53 10.51 9.00
CA MET A 330 -19.64 9.09 9.34
C MET A 330 -20.95 8.74 10.03
N GLY A 331 -21.77 9.74 10.41
CA GLY A 331 -23.02 9.55 11.16
C GLY A 331 -22.78 8.89 12.52
N LEU A 332 -21.74 9.33 13.24
CA LEU A 332 -21.32 8.82 14.53
C LEU A 332 -21.36 9.92 15.60
N LYS A 333 -21.28 9.52 16.85
CA LYS A 333 -21.29 10.45 18.00
C LYS A 333 -20.05 10.23 18.86
N ALA A 334 -19.57 11.32 19.49
CA ALA A 334 -18.57 11.25 20.54
C ALA A 334 -19.02 10.29 21.66
N GLY A 335 -18.08 9.52 22.19
CA GLY A 335 -18.33 8.53 23.24
C GLY A 335 -19.06 7.26 22.77
N GLN A 336 -19.48 7.18 21.51
CA GLN A 336 -20.08 5.97 20.94
C GLN A 336 -19.01 4.88 20.80
N LYS A 337 -19.36 3.63 21.13
CA LYS A 337 -18.52 2.48 20.80
C LYS A 337 -18.63 2.15 19.31
N ILE A 338 -17.48 1.88 18.68
CA ILE A 338 -17.46 1.41 17.29
C ILE A 338 -17.82 -0.06 17.16
N LYS A 339 -17.51 -0.85 18.19
CA LYS A 339 -17.97 -2.24 18.32
C LYS A 339 -19.49 -2.29 18.37
N GLY A 340 -20.10 -3.15 17.57
CA GLY A 340 -21.55 -3.27 17.42
C GLY A 340 -22.17 -2.34 16.37
N LEU A 341 -21.36 -1.48 15.72
CA LEU A 341 -21.86 -0.62 14.65
C LEU A 341 -22.24 -1.44 13.41
N PRO A 342 -23.51 -1.39 12.93
CA PRO A 342 -23.93 -2.13 11.75
C PRO A 342 -23.15 -1.73 10.49
N ILE A 343 -22.90 -2.71 9.62
CA ILE A 343 -22.30 -2.53 8.30
C ILE A 343 -23.25 -3.01 7.21
N THR A 344 -23.14 -2.44 6.02
CA THR A 344 -23.83 -2.89 4.81
C THR A 344 -22.86 -3.61 3.86
N HIS A 345 -21.57 -3.29 3.91
CA HIS A 345 -20.57 -3.79 2.98
C HIS A 345 -19.28 -4.20 3.69
N ALA A 346 -18.61 -5.21 3.11
CA ALA A 346 -17.27 -5.63 3.52
C ALA A 346 -16.37 -5.80 2.30
N PHE A 347 -15.16 -5.23 2.36
CA PHE A 347 -14.22 -5.25 1.25
C PHE A 347 -12.81 -5.69 1.66
N ILE A 348 -12.27 -6.72 1.00
CA ILE A 348 -10.87 -7.11 1.07
C ILE A 348 -10.25 -6.95 -0.30
N GLY A 349 -9.22 -6.10 -0.39
CA GLY A 349 -8.55 -5.75 -1.65
C GLY A 349 -7.49 -4.69 -1.42
N SER A 350 -7.02 -4.06 -2.51
CA SER A 350 -5.98 -3.01 -2.45
C SER A 350 -4.54 -3.55 -2.37
N CYS A 351 -3.59 -2.71 -2.75
CA CYS A 351 -2.17 -3.02 -2.59
C CYS A 351 -1.74 -3.25 -1.14
N THR A 352 -2.52 -2.77 -0.17
CA THR A 352 -2.23 -2.89 1.26
C THR A 352 -2.46 -4.32 1.77
N ASN A 353 -3.67 -4.86 1.54
CA ASN A 353 -4.09 -6.16 2.09
C ASN A 353 -4.90 -6.98 1.08
N SER A 354 -4.21 -7.55 0.10
CA SER A 354 -4.80 -8.44 -0.90
C SER A 354 -3.83 -9.53 -1.35
N ARG A 355 -2.73 -9.73 -0.60
CA ARG A 355 -1.76 -10.80 -0.81
C ARG A 355 -2.28 -12.12 -0.25
N ILE A 356 -1.59 -13.22 -0.55
CA ILE A 356 -2.09 -14.55 -0.18
C ILE A 356 -2.25 -14.74 1.33
N GLU A 357 -1.37 -14.12 2.15
CA GLU A 357 -1.43 -14.17 3.61
C GLU A 357 -2.69 -13.48 4.15
N ASP A 358 -3.04 -12.33 3.57
CA ASP A 358 -4.25 -11.58 3.92
C ASP A 358 -5.51 -12.41 3.64
N LEU A 359 -5.53 -13.07 2.46
CA LEU A 359 -6.64 -13.94 2.06
C LEU A 359 -6.74 -15.19 2.93
N ARG A 360 -5.61 -15.80 3.31
CA ARG A 360 -5.59 -16.93 4.25
C ARG A 360 -6.12 -16.55 5.62
N ALA A 361 -5.69 -15.40 6.14
CA ALA A 361 -6.13 -14.91 7.44
C ALA A 361 -7.65 -14.63 7.47
N ALA A 362 -8.19 -13.99 6.44
CA ALA A 362 -9.62 -13.76 6.31
C ALA A 362 -10.41 -15.07 6.12
N ALA A 363 -9.91 -15.98 5.28
CA ALA A 363 -10.55 -17.29 5.03
C ALA A 363 -10.61 -18.15 6.30
N ALA A 364 -9.61 -18.07 7.17
CA ALA A 364 -9.63 -18.77 8.45
C ALA A 364 -10.83 -18.35 9.32
N VAL A 365 -11.16 -17.07 9.32
CA VAL A 365 -12.34 -16.51 10.04
C VAL A 365 -13.65 -16.93 9.37
N LEU A 366 -13.70 -16.96 8.03
CA LEU A 366 -14.92 -17.24 7.25
C LEU A 366 -15.28 -18.73 7.20
N LYS A 367 -14.35 -19.62 7.47
CA LYS A 367 -14.53 -21.06 7.29
C LYS A 367 -15.75 -21.60 8.02
N GLY A 368 -16.70 -22.17 7.26
CA GLY A 368 -17.95 -22.74 7.79
C GLY A 368 -19.00 -21.71 8.20
N LYS A 369 -18.76 -20.44 7.95
CA LYS A 369 -19.69 -19.34 8.28
C LYS A 369 -20.34 -18.76 7.04
N LYS A 370 -21.37 -17.93 7.21
CA LYS A 370 -22.10 -17.23 6.15
C LYS A 370 -22.13 -15.73 6.44
N LEU A 371 -22.27 -14.95 5.39
CA LEU A 371 -22.56 -13.51 5.51
C LEU A 371 -23.81 -13.28 6.35
N ALA A 372 -23.78 -12.24 7.15
CA ALA A 372 -24.97 -11.75 7.83
C ALA A 372 -26.02 -11.28 6.80
N PRO A 373 -27.34 -11.46 7.08
CA PRO A 373 -28.39 -10.95 6.20
C PRO A 373 -28.24 -9.45 5.94
N GLY A 374 -28.33 -9.05 4.67
CA GLY A 374 -28.22 -7.65 4.25
C GLY A 374 -26.79 -7.12 4.12
N VAL A 375 -25.76 -7.94 4.35
CA VAL A 375 -24.37 -7.57 4.07
C VAL A 375 -23.97 -8.05 2.69
N TRP A 376 -23.41 -7.15 1.89
CA TRP A 376 -22.72 -7.49 0.64
C TRP A 376 -21.21 -7.46 0.86
N ALA A 377 -20.51 -8.48 0.35
CA ALA A 377 -19.07 -8.59 0.58
C ALA A 377 -18.32 -9.02 -0.68
N MET A 378 -17.17 -8.43 -0.89
CA MET A 378 -16.35 -8.64 -2.07
C MET A 378 -14.87 -8.76 -1.71
N VAL A 379 -14.18 -9.72 -2.33
CA VAL A 379 -12.74 -9.92 -2.23
C VAL A 379 -12.07 -9.83 -3.60
N VAL A 380 -11.03 -9.01 -3.67
CA VAL A 380 -10.25 -8.74 -4.88
C VAL A 380 -8.80 -9.12 -4.62
N PRO A 381 -8.32 -10.30 -5.10
CA PRO A 381 -6.92 -10.68 -4.99
C PRO A 381 -6.00 -9.65 -5.66
N GLY A 382 -4.83 -9.40 -5.08
CA GLY A 382 -3.92 -8.34 -5.53
C GLY A 382 -3.30 -8.56 -6.91
N SER A 383 -3.20 -9.83 -7.34
CA SER A 383 -2.73 -10.20 -8.68
C SER A 383 -3.43 -11.47 -9.16
N THR A 384 -3.33 -11.73 -10.46
CA THR A 384 -3.78 -12.99 -11.06
C THR A 384 -3.00 -14.19 -10.49
N GLN A 385 -1.74 -14.00 -10.09
CA GLN A 385 -0.93 -15.05 -9.45
C GLN A 385 -1.42 -15.34 -8.03
N VAL A 386 -1.70 -14.31 -7.22
CA VAL A 386 -2.34 -14.47 -5.89
C VAL A 386 -3.67 -15.17 -6.02
N ARG A 387 -4.50 -14.75 -6.99
CA ARG A 387 -5.79 -15.38 -7.26
C ARG A 387 -5.64 -16.87 -7.56
N ALA A 388 -4.75 -17.21 -8.51
CA ALA A 388 -4.49 -18.59 -8.90
C ALA A 388 -3.94 -19.43 -7.74
N GLN A 389 -3.11 -18.85 -6.88
CA GLN A 389 -2.62 -19.51 -5.68
C GLN A 389 -3.75 -19.76 -4.68
N ALA A 390 -4.57 -18.77 -4.40
CA ALA A 390 -5.72 -18.90 -3.51
C ALA A 390 -6.73 -19.96 -3.99
N GLU A 391 -6.95 -20.04 -5.31
CA GLU A 391 -7.80 -21.06 -5.94
C GLU A 391 -7.19 -22.48 -5.79
N ARG A 392 -5.87 -22.63 -5.96
CA ARG A 392 -5.19 -23.92 -5.70
C ARG A 392 -5.27 -24.36 -4.24
N GLU A 393 -5.25 -23.42 -3.32
CA GLU A 393 -5.38 -23.68 -1.87
C GLU A 393 -6.85 -23.84 -1.42
N GLY A 394 -7.81 -23.64 -2.31
CA GLY A 394 -9.25 -23.73 -2.02
C GLY A 394 -9.80 -22.56 -1.20
N ILE A 395 -9.06 -21.46 -1.08
CA ILE A 395 -9.45 -20.26 -0.36
C ILE A 395 -10.66 -19.60 -1.03
N ASP A 396 -10.70 -19.57 -2.37
CA ASP A 396 -11.83 -19.05 -3.14
C ASP A 396 -13.15 -19.74 -2.79
N LYS A 397 -13.11 -21.05 -2.54
CA LYS A 397 -14.30 -21.84 -2.12
C LYS A 397 -14.81 -21.37 -0.77
N ILE A 398 -13.91 -21.11 0.19
CA ILE A 398 -14.27 -20.62 1.53
C ILE A 398 -15.00 -19.27 1.41
N PHE A 399 -14.47 -18.32 0.63
CA PHE A 399 -15.12 -17.03 0.39
C PHE A 399 -16.47 -17.17 -0.30
N LYS A 400 -16.56 -17.96 -1.38
CA LYS A 400 -17.80 -18.22 -2.13
C LYS A 400 -18.83 -18.92 -1.25
N ASP A 401 -18.42 -19.93 -0.48
CA ASP A 401 -19.30 -20.65 0.44
C ASP A 401 -19.82 -19.73 1.54
N ALA A 402 -19.03 -18.75 1.99
CA ALA A 402 -19.47 -17.74 2.93
C ALA A 402 -20.45 -16.72 2.30
N GLY A 403 -20.52 -16.63 0.98
CA GLY A 403 -21.38 -15.70 0.24
C GLY A 403 -20.66 -14.47 -0.31
N TRP A 404 -19.34 -14.43 -0.23
CA TRP A 404 -18.53 -13.34 -0.80
C TRP A 404 -18.41 -13.44 -2.32
N GLU A 405 -18.38 -12.30 -2.98
CA GLU A 405 -18.02 -12.22 -4.39
C GLU A 405 -16.51 -12.39 -4.57
N TRP A 406 -16.11 -13.42 -5.31
CA TRP A 406 -14.72 -13.69 -5.69
C TRP A 406 -14.41 -13.00 -7.02
N ARG A 407 -13.61 -11.95 -6.98
CA ARG A 407 -13.40 -11.01 -8.09
C ARG A 407 -12.06 -11.23 -8.80
N ASN A 408 -11.86 -10.56 -9.92
CA ASN A 408 -10.58 -10.46 -10.63
C ASN A 408 -9.71 -9.35 -10.03
N SER A 409 -8.39 -9.46 -10.24
CA SER A 409 -7.39 -8.52 -9.70
C SER A 409 -7.51 -7.11 -10.27
N GLY A 410 -7.36 -6.10 -9.42
CA GLY A 410 -7.41 -4.67 -9.73
C GLY A 410 -7.59 -3.83 -8.47
N CYS A 411 -7.61 -2.52 -8.62
CA CYS A 411 -7.80 -1.59 -7.48
C CYS A 411 -9.24 -1.57 -6.93
N SER A 412 -10.26 -1.76 -7.81
CA SER A 412 -11.66 -1.92 -7.40
C SER A 412 -12.13 -0.83 -6.42
N LEU A 413 -12.82 -1.21 -5.35
CA LEU A 413 -13.30 -0.29 -4.30
C LEU A 413 -12.18 0.44 -3.54
N CYS A 414 -10.91 0.13 -3.76
CA CYS A 414 -9.83 0.94 -3.19
C CYS A 414 -9.86 2.38 -3.71
N LEU A 415 -10.25 2.58 -4.98
CA LEU A 415 -10.31 3.87 -5.65
C LEU A 415 -11.69 4.18 -6.26
N ALA A 416 -12.52 3.14 -6.47
CA ALA A 416 -13.87 3.24 -7.06
C ALA A 416 -13.90 3.91 -8.45
N MET A 417 -12.89 3.67 -9.28
CA MET A 417 -12.76 4.24 -10.63
C MET A 417 -13.12 3.27 -11.77
N ASN A 418 -13.45 2.03 -11.44
CA ASN A 418 -13.63 0.93 -12.40
C ASN A 418 -15.09 0.44 -12.49
N GLY A 419 -16.04 1.22 -11.96
CA GLY A 419 -17.45 0.84 -11.87
C GLY A 419 -17.83 0.08 -10.60
N ASP A 420 -16.87 -0.35 -9.78
CA ASP A 420 -17.13 -0.85 -8.43
C ASP A 420 -17.30 0.38 -7.52
N ILE A 421 -18.53 0.79 -7.28
CA ILE A 421 -18.91 1.99 -6.51
C ILE A 421 -20.00 1.61 -5.53
N LEU A 422 -19.94 2.11 -4.30
CA LEU A 422 -20.95 1.96 -3.28
C LEU A 422 -21.97 3.11 -3.34
N ASP A 423 -23.18 2.82 -2.90
CA ASP A 423 -24.25 3.82 -2.85
C ASP A 423 -24.09 4.77 -1.65
N ALA A 424 -24.75 5.93 -1.75
CA ALA A 424 -24.74 6.92 -0.69
C ALA A 424 -25.28 6.33 0.63
N GLN A 425 -24.60 6.64 1.72
CA GLN A 425 -24.87 6.16 3.09
C GLN A 425 -24.49 4.70 3.36
N ASP A 426 -24.02 3.94 2.36
CA ASP A 426 -23.45 2.62 2.63
C ASP A 426 -22.30 2.71 3.62
N ARG A 427 -22.23 1.74 4.50
CA ARG A 427 -21.18 1.62 5.51
C ARG A 427 -20.35 0.39 5.23
N CYS A 428 -19.12 0.63 4.79
CA CYS A 428 -18.17 -0.43 4.43
C CYS A 428 -17.07 -0.57 5.48
N ILE A 429 -16.84 -1.79 5.95
CA ILE A 429 -15.56 -2.13 6.61
C ILE A 429 -14.59 -2.65 5.56
N SER A 430 -13.36 -2.14 5.55
CA SER A 430 -12.46 -2.30 4.41
C SER A 430 -11.01 -2.53 4.83
N ALA A 431 -10.33 -3.44 4.15
CA ALA A 431 -8.89 -3.67 4.31
C ALA A 431 -8.01 -2.73 3.46
N THR A 432 -8.59 -1.68 2.86
CA THR A 432 -7.86 -0.67 2.06
C THR A 432 -7.00 0.26 2.93
N ASN A 433 -6.35 1.23 2.32
CA ASN A 433 -5.41 2.14 2.98
C ASN A 433 -5.99 3.54 3.28
N ARG A 434 -7.05 3.96 2.60
CA ARG A 434 -7.65 5.30 2.72
C ARG A 434 -9.16 5.24 2.84
N ASN A 435 -9.71 6.16 3.63
CA ASN A 435 -11.14 6.26 3.92
C ASN A 435 -11.67 7.70 3.91
N PHE A 436 -11.04 8.60 3.11
CA PHE A 436 -11.54 9.96 2.99
C PHE A 436 -12.95 10.02 2.38
N GLU A 437 -13.64 11.13 2.59
CA GLU A 437 -15.01 11.34 2.12
C GLU A 437 -15.15 11.03 0.63
N GLY A 438 -16.09 10.17 0.27
CA GLY A 438 -16.35 9.76 -1.11
C GLY A 438 -15.39 8.74 -1.70
N ARG A 439 -14.46 8.16 -0.94
CA ARG A 439 -13.43 7.25 -1.46
C ARG A 439 -13.98 6.03 -2.20
N GLN A 440 -15.06 5.43 -1.71
CA GLN A 440 -15.69 4.24 -2.29
C GLN A 440 -17.03 4.54 -2.99
N GLY A 441 -17.37 5.81 -3.08
CA GLY A 441 -18.61 6.33 -3.66
C GLY A 441 -19.07 7.60 -2.94
N VAL A 442 -19.94 8.38 -3.55
CA VAL A 442 -20.42 9.64 -2.99
C VAL A 442 -21.16 9.39 -1.66
N GLN A 443 -20.74 10.08 -0.60
CA GLN A 443 -21.32 9.97 0.75
C GLN A 443 -21.24 8.55 1.37
N THR A 444 -20.33 7.70 0.93
CA THR A 444 -20.07 6.40 1.55
C THR A 444 -19.26 6.54 2.82
N ARG A 445 -19.44 5.63 3.76
CA ARG A 445 -18.78 5.60 5.07
C ARG A 445 -17.86 4.41 5.16
N THR A 446 -16.56 4.65 5.12
CA THR A 446 -15.53 3.58 5.10
C THR A 446 -14.78 3.51 6.42
N HIS A 447 -14.75 2.32 7.02
CA HIS A 447 -13.96 1.98 8.19
C HIS A 447 -12.79 1.09 7.78
N LEU A 448 -11.55 1.52 8.06
CA LEU A 448 -10.37 0.69 7.83
C LEU A 448 -10.15 -0.28 8.99
N ALA A 449 -9.88 -1.54 8.65
CA ALA A 449 -9.56 -2.58 9.61
C ALA A 449 -8.68 -3.67 8.97
N SER A 450 -8.18 -4.60 9.77
CA SER A 450 -7.45 -5.78 9.29
C SER A 450 -8.35 -6.72 8.50
N PRO A 451 -7.82 -7.54 7.58
CA PRO A 451 -8.61 -8.52 6.82
C PRO A 451 -9.45 -9.45 7.69
N GLN A 452 -8.92 -9.88 8.85
CA GLN A 452 -9.64 -10.74 9.80
C GLN A 452 -10.85 -10.00 10.41
N MET A 453 -10.67 -8.74 10.80
CA MET A 453 -11.75 -7.90 11.33
C MET A 453 -12.83 -7.64 10.28
N VAL A 454 -12.43 -7.41 9.01
CA VAL A 454 -13.36 -7.26 7.88
C VAL A 454 -14.16 -8.54 7.67
N ALA A 455 -13.48 -9.68 7.66
CA ALA A 455 -14.13 -10.99 7.52
C ALA A 455 -15.11 -11.26 8.64
N LEU A 456 -14.73 -11.02 9.90
CA LEU A 456 -15.60 -11.22 11.05
C LEU A 456 -16.83 -10.31 11.01
N ALA A 457 -16.64 -9.03 10.72
CA ALA A 457 -17.73 -8.08 10.63
C ALA A 457 -18.75 -8.47 9.56
N SER A 458 -18.31 -9.04 8.44
CA SER A 458 -19.21 -9.51 7.38
C SER A 458 -20.14 -10.65 7.82
N VAL A 459 -19.66 -11.51 8.72
CA VAL A 459 -20.43 -12.64 9.30
C VAL A 459 -21.37 -12.16 10.38
N LYS A 460 -20.93 -11.19 11.20
CA LYS A 460 -21.74 -10.66 12.32
C LYS A 460 -22.77 -9.63 11.87
N GLY A 461 -22.56 -8.94 10.73
CA GLY A 461 -23.38 -7.81 10.27
C GLY A 461 -23.04 -6.48 10.95
N PHE A 462 -22.04 -6.46 11.79
CA PHE A 462 -21.56 -5.29 12.53
C PHE A 462 -20.08 -5.40 12.85
N ILE A 463 -19.43 -4.29 13.18
CA ILE A 463 -18.02 -4.27 13.59
C ILE A 463 -17.86 -5.04 14.91
N ALA A 464 -17.08 -6.12 14.89
CA ALA A 464 -16.92 -7.07 15.98
C ALA A 464 -15.43 -7.22 16.38
N ASP A 465 -15.21 -7.69 17.58
CA ASP A 465 -13.87 -7.91 18.13
C ASP A 465 -13.39 -9.34 17.80
N ILE A 466 -12.31 -9.45 17.04
CA ILE A 466 -11.75 -10.75 16.64
C ILE A 466 -11.26 -11.59 17.81
N ARG A 467 -10.97 -10.98 18.97
CA ARG A 467 -10.53 -11.66 20.19
C ARG A 467 -11.66 -12.44 20.88
N GLU A 468 -12.90 -12.21 20.48
CA GLU A 468 -14.09 -12.88 21.02
C GLU A 468 -14.56 -14.05 20.15
N GLU A 469 -13.84 -14.38 19.07
CA GLU A 469 -14.14 -15.46 18.14
C GLU A 469 -13.27 -16.71 18.39
#